data_81761ae7d45b15a2230b82dbeafcab7d
#
_entry.id   81761ae7d45b15a2230b82dbeafcab7d
#
_cell.length_a   1.000
_cell.length_b   1.000
_cell.length_c   1.000
_cell.angle_alpha   90.00
_cell.angle_beta   90.00
_cell.angle_gamma   90.00
#
_symmetry.space_group_name_H-M   'P 1'
#
loop_
_entity.id
_entity.type
_entity.pdbx_description
1 polymer ?
#
loop_
_entity_poly.entity_id
_entity_poly.type
_entity_poly.pdbx_seq_one_letter_code
_entity_poly.pdbx_strand_id
1 'polypeptide(L)'
;MREILGVTQDSPRKRRRWFHDDYFDLFVSQASDGNLDRFELCYGLDATERALVWDRERGYFHDGTDLLTAQDIAGRFDSVARALPGEVAQAVLGRLQEYAKRGSVAQTRRKRFRRADWQQRQA
;
A
#
# COMPACT_ATOMS: atom_id res chain seq x y z
N MET A 1 11.53 4.70 4.45
CA MET A 1 10.68 5.00 3.26
C MET A 1 10.68 6.49 2.99
N ARG A 2 10.69 6.87 1.76
CA ARG A 2 10.62 8.26 1.33
C ARG A 2 9.45 8.46 0.38
N GLU A 3 8.86 9.65 0.38
CA GLU A 3 7.79 9.97 -0.55
C GLU A 3 8.35 10.32 -1.93
N ILE A 4 7.79 9.71 -2.97
CA ILE A 4 8.11 10.03 -4.35
C ILE A 4 7.24 11.22 -4.78
N LEU A 5 7.88 12.32 -5.13
CA LEU A 5 7.19 13.54 -5.53
C LEU A 5 6.79 13.47 -7.00
N GLY A 6 5.81 14.29 -7.37
CA GLY A 6 5.36 14.41 -8.75
C GLY A 6 4.52 13.23 -9.23
N VAL A 7 3.82 12.58 -8.32
CA VAL A 7 2.89 11.48 -8.66
C VAL A 7 1.74 12.03 -9.49
N THR A 8 1.42 11.32 -10.58
CA THR A 8 0.31 11.68 -11.46
C THR A 8 -1.03 11.52 -10.75
N GLN A 9 -1.82 12.59 -10.72
CA GLN A 9 -3.16 12.58 -10.14
C GLN A 9 -4.19 12.34 -11.23
N ASP A 10 -5.18 11.49 -10.94
CA ASP A 10 -6.24 11.16 -11.91
C ASP A 10 -7.59 11.79 -11.54
N SER A 11 -7.69 12.37 -10.35
CA SER A 11 -8.94 12.96 -9.88
C SER A 11 -8.66 14.10 -8.89
N PRO A 12 -9.37 15.23 -8.94
CA PRO A 12 -9.26 16.27 -7.93
C PRO A 12 -9.87 15.89 -6.58
N ARG A 13 -10.65 14.81 -6.53
CA ARG A 13 -11.33 14.35 -5.31
C ARG A 13 -10.49 13.39 -4.49
N LYS A 14 -9.42 12.84 -5.08
CA LYS A 14 -8.56 11.87 -4.43
C LYS A 14 -7.12 12.26 -4.65
N ARG A 15 -6.31 12.05 -3.63
CA ARG A 15 -4.87 12.31 -3.71
C ARG A 15 -4.12 11.00 -3.70
N ARG A 16 -3.35 10.76 -4.73
CA ARG A 16 -2.41 9.65 -4.82
C ARG A 16 -1.08 10.05 -4.21
N ARG A 17 -0.53 9.16 -3.39
CA ARG A 17 0.80 9.32 -2.81
C ARG A 17 1.54 7.99 -2.92
N TRP A 18 2.85 8.08 -3.14
CA TRP A 18 3.72 6.92 -3.28
C TRP A 18 4.91 7.09 -2.36
N PHE A 19 5.17 6.05 -1.55
CA PHE A 19 6.32 5.98 -0.65
C PHE A 19 7.14 4.76 -1.02
N HIS A 20 8.46 4.89 -0.98
CA HIS A 20 9.38 3.88 -1.49
C HIS A 20 10.57 3.70 -0.56
N ASP A 21 11.01 2.45 -0.39
CA ASP A 21 12.33 2.08 0.08
C ASP A 21 12.82 0.84 -0.68
N ASP A 22 13.92 0.23 -0.25
CA ASP A 22 14.51 -0.90 -0.96
C ASP A 22 13.65 -2.16 -0.89
N TYR A 23 12.70 -2.23 0.04
CA TYR A 23 11.86 -3.41 0.26
C TYR A 23 10.39 -3.16 -0.05
N PHE A 24 9.89 -1.96 0.23
CA PHE A 24 8.48 -1.61 0.08
C PHE A 24 8.25 -0.55 -0.98
N ASP A 25 7.13 -0.70 -1.68
CA ASP A 25 6.44 0.38 -2.39
C ASP A 25 5.04 0.49 -1.81
N LEU A 26 4.71 1.65 -1.27
CA LEU A 26 3.40 1.92 -0.72
C LEU A 26 2.68 2.95 -1.59
N PHE A 27 1.60 2.51 -2.23
CA PHE A 27 0.73 3.37 -3.01
C PHE A 27 -0.53 3.63 -2.21
N VAL A 28 -0.85 4.89 -1.95
CA VAL A 28 -2.07 5.25 -1.21
C VAL A 28 -2.94 6.18 -2.02
N SER A 29 -4.24 6.03 -1.85
CA SER A 29 -5.24 6.95 -2.36
C SER A 29 -6.02 7.51 -1.16
N GLN A 30 -5.98 8.82 -0.99
CA GLN A 30 -6.66 9.52 0.09
C GLN A 30 -7.87 10.27 -0.47
N ALA A 31 -8.99 10.20 0.25
CA ALA A 31 -10.15 11.04 -0.04
C ALA A 31 -9.86 12.50 0.31
N SER A 32 -10.74 13.41 -0.09
CA SER A 32 -10.56 14.84 0.16
C SER A 32 -10.50 15.21 1.64
N ASP A 33 -11.04 14.37 2.52
CA ASP A 33 -10.95 14.54 3.97
C ASP A 33 -9.65 14.00 4.58
N GLY A 34 -8.76 13.45 3.76
CA GLY A 34 -7.49 12.87 4.21
C GLY A 34 -7.55 11.39 4.59
N ASN A 35 -8.74 10.81 4.70
CA ASN A 35 -8.87 9.39 5.02
C ASN A 35 -8.43 8.52 3.87
N LEU A 36 -7.86 7.35 4.19
CA LEU A 36 -7.49 6.39 3.17
C LEU A 36 -8.71 5.78 2.51
N ASP A 37 -8.68 5.77 1.19
CA ASP A 37 -9.68 5.13 0.35
C ASP A 37 -9.18 3.76 -0.12
N ARG A 38 -7.88 3.68 -0.39
CA ARG A 38 -7.20 2.46 -0.80
C ARG A 38 -5.72 2.56 -0.53
N PHE A 39 -5.07 1.43 -0.23
CA PHE A 39 -3.62 1.33 -0.33
C PHE A 39 -3.21 0.00 -0.95
N GLU A 40 -2.04 0.01 -1.58
CA GLU A 40 -1.37 -1.19 -2.04
C GLU A 40 0.05 -1.16 -1.48
N LEU A 41 0.39 -2.14 -0.67
CA LEU A 41 1.73 -2.32 -0.13
C LEU A 41 2.40 -3.45 -0.89
N CYS A 42 3.31 -3.08 -1.79
CA CYS A 42 4.15 -4.03 -2.50
C CYS A 42 5.40 -4.30 -1.67
N TYR A 43 5.83 -5.55 -1.61
CA TYR A 43 7.00 -5.95 -0.83
C TYR A 43 7.78 -7.04 -1.56
N GLY A 44 9.05 -7.18 -1.18
CA GLY A 44 9.95 -8.13 -1.81
C GLY A 44 10.79 -7.48 -2.90
N LEU A 45 11.57 -8.29 -3.60
CA LEU A 45 12.51 -7.83 -4.63
C LEU A 45 12.09 -8.34 -6.01
N ASP A 46 11.99 -7.42 -6.96
CA ASP A 46 11.82 -7.71 -8.39
C ASP A 46 10.81 -8.83 -8.71
N ALA A 47 11.29 -9.97 -9.22
CA ALA A 47 10.44 -11.08 -9.66
C ALA A 47 9.66 -11.75 -8.52
N THR A 48 10.07 -11.53 -7.27
CA THR A 48 9.39 -12.06 -6.09
C THR A 48 8.45 -11.06 -5.43
N GLU A 49 8.26 -9.91 -6.04
CA GLU A 49 7.39 -8.88 -5.49
C GLU A 49 5.96 -9.37 -5.36
N ARG A 50 5.39 -9.10 -4.20
CA ARG A 50 4.00 -9.40 -3.86
C ARG A 50 3.32 -8.16 -3.32
N ALA A 51 2.01 -8.20 -3.17
CA ALA A 51 1.25 -7.06 -2.67
C ALA A 51 0.17 -7.47 -1.69
N LEU A 52 -0.01 -6.61 -0.68
CA LEU A 52 -1.17 -6.63 0.19
C LEU A 52 -1.95 -5.34 -0.08
N VAL A 53 -3.21 -5.49 -0.46
CA VAL A 53 -4.07 -4.37 -0.85
C VAL A 53 -5.24 -4.27 0.11
N TRP A 54 -5.58 -3.06 0.52
CA TRP A 54 -6.84 -2.76 1.18
C TRP A 54 -7.60 -1.73 0.36
N ASP A 55 -8.88 -1.99 0.20
CA ASP A 55 -9.79 -1.10 -0.52
C ASP A 55 -11.04 -0.91 0.36
N ARG A 56 -11.45 0.33 0.53
CA ARG A 56 -12.60 0.68 1.39
C ARG A 56 -13.86 -0.11 1.03
N GLU A 57 -14.10 -0.33 -0.25
CA GLU A 57 -15.30 -0.99 -0.72
C GLU A 57 -15.13 -2.50 -0.87
N ARG A 58 -13.92 -2.94 -1.24
CA ARG A 58 -13.67 -4.35 -1.62
C ARG A 58 -12.97 -5.17 -0.55
N GLY A 59 -12.42 -4.53 0.48
CA GLY A 59 -11.72 -5.20 1.55
C GLY A 59 -10.28 -5.54 1.19
N TYR A 60 -9.80 -6.68 1.69
CA TYR A 60 -8.40 -7.07 1.58
C TYR A 60 -8.14 -8.02 0.42
N PHE A 61 -6.94 -7.91 -0.15
CA PHE A 61 -6.40 -8.83 -1.13
C PHE A 61 -4.91 -8.99 -0.86
N HIS A 62 -4.41 -10.22 -0.86
CA HIS A 62 -3.00 -10.51 -0.60
C HIS A 62 -2.55 -11.68 -1.48
N ASP A 63 -1.63 -11.43 -2.40
CA ASP A 63 -1.15 -12.44 -3.34
C ASP A 63 0.18 -13.08 -2.93
N GLY A 64 0.68 -12.76 -1.76
CA GLY A 64 2.01 -13.19 -1.30
C GLY A 64 2.00 -14.00 -0.02
N THR A 65 0.91 -14.71 0.28
CA THR A 65 0.80 -15.52 1.50
C THR A 65 1.83 -16.66 1.57
N ASP A 66 2.40 -17.04 0.44
CA ASP A 66 3.48 -18.04 0.34
C ASP A 66 4.85 -17.48 0.76
N LEU A 67 5.02 -16.17 0.80
CA LEU A 67 6.28 -15.51 1.17
C LEU A 67 6.27 -14.97 2.60
N LEU A 68 5.28 -14.18 2.93
CA LEU A 68 5.15 -13.55 4.24
C LEU A 68 3.72 -13.64 4.74
N THR A 69 3.56 -13.86 6.03
CA THR A 69 2.24 -13.76 6.67
C THR A 69 1.87 -12.29 6.82
N ALA A 70 0.58 -12.04 7.04
CA ALA A 70 0.11 -10.69 7.32
C ALA A 70 0.78 -10.09 8.57
N GLN A 71 1.07 -10.92 9.58
CA GLN A 71 1.78 -10.49 10.80
C GLN A 71 3.21 -10.08 10.51
N ASP A 72 3.92 -10.83 9.66
CA ASP A 72 5.29 -10.50 9.26
C ASP A 72 5.33 -9.16 8.51
N ILE A 73 4.38 -8.95 7.61
CA ILE A 73 4.28 -7.70 6.85
C ILE A 73 4.02 -6.52 7.79
N ALA A 74 3.07 -6.66 8.71
CA ALA A 74 2.75 -5.62 9.69
C ALA A 74 3.97 -5.26 10.54
N GLY A 75 4.72 -6.26 11.01
CA GLY A 75 5.93 -6.04 11.81
C GLY A 75 7.04 -5.34 11.02
N ARG A 76 7.28 -5.75 9.79
CA ARG A 76 8.27 -5.10 8.92
C ARG A 76 7.88 -3.67 8.57
N PHE A 77 6.61 -3.47 8.27
CA PHE A 77 6.11 -2.13 7.96
C PHE A 77 6.21 -1.20 9.17
N ASP A 78 5.87 -1.69 10.36
CA ASP A 78 5.97 -0.90 11.59
C ASP A 78 7.38 -0.38 11.81
N SER A 79 8.39 -1.16 11.49
CA SER A 79 9.79 -0.77 11.66
C SER A 79 10.22 0.40 10.77
N VAL A 80 9.53 0.64 9.66
CA VAL A 80 9.85 1.73 8.70
C VAL A 80 8.80 2.84 8.69
N ALA A 81 7.70 2.65 9.43
CA ALA A 81 6.56 3.57 9.39
C ALA A 81 6.88 4.97 9.95
N ARG A 82 7.92 5.10 10.78
CA ARG A 82 8.32 6.38 11.36
C ARG A 82 8.71 7.43 10.31
N ALA A 83 9.16 6.99 9.16
CA ALA A 83 9.56 7.88 8.08
C ALA A 83 8.36 8.40 7.27
N LEU A 84 7.16 7.89 7.53
CA LEU A 84 5.94 8.29 6.85
C LEU A 84 5.21 9.39 7.61
N PRO A 85 4.39 10.21 6.91
CA PRO A 85 3.45 11.07 7.61
C PRO A 85 2.61 10.25 8.59
N GLY A 86 2.44 10.75 9.82
CA GLY A 86 1.80 9.98 10.90
C GLY A 86 0.41 9.49 10.56
N GLU A 87 -0.38 10.29 9.85
CA GLU A 87 -1.74 9.94 9.42
C GLU A 87 -1.73 8.75 8.46
N VAL A 88 -0.78 8.70 7.53
CA VAL A 88 -0.63 7.58 6.58
C VAL A 88 -0.13 6.35 7.31
N ALA A 89 0.91 6.50 8.12
CA ALA A 89 1.51 5.39 8.88
C ALA A 89 0.48 4.69 9.75
N GLN A 90 -0.29 5.44 10.53
CA GLN A 90 -1.29 4.89 11.44
C GLN A 90 -2.44 4.22 10.70
N ALA A 91 -2.90 4.83 9.62
CA ALA A 91 -4.02 4.28 8.86
C ALA A 91 -3.63 2.96 8.17
N VAL A 92 -2.45 2.91 7.55
CA VAL A 92 -1.97 1.69 6.90
C VAL A 92 -1.67 0.60 7.92
N LEU A 93 -0.93 0.93 8.98
CA LEU A 93 -0.57 -0.04 10.00
C LEU A 93 -1.81 -0.62 10.69
N GLY A 94 -2.81 0.21 10.96
CA GLY A 94 -4.07 -0.24 11.56
C GLY A 94 -4.78 -1.27 10.69
N ARG A 95 -4.79 -1.07 9.37
CA ARG A 95 -5.38 -2.02 8.43
C ARG A 95 -4.56 -3.32 8.30
N LEU A 96 -3.23 -3.22 8.32
CA LEU A 96 -2.38 -4.40 8.30
C LEU A 96 -2.59 -5.24 9.55
N GLN A 97 -2.69 -4.63 10.71
CA GLN A 97 -2.94 -5.32 11.98
C GLN A 97 -4.32 -5.96 12.01
N GLU A 98 -5.33 -5.28 11.49
CA GLU A 98 -6.68 -5.82 11.38
C GLU A 98 -6.70 -7.07 10.50
N TYR A 99 -6.04 -7.01 9.35
CA TYR A 99 -5.95 -8.16 8.44
C TYR A 99 -5.21 -9.33 9.09
N ALA A 100 -4.13 -9.05 9.81
CA ALA A 100 -3.36 -10.07 10.51
C ALA A 100 -4.20 -10.82 11.56
N LYS A 101 -5.11 -10.12 12.24
CA LYS A 101 -6.03 -10.72 13.21
C LYS A 101 -7.10 -11.59 12.58
N ARG A 102 -7.52 -11.26 11.36
CA ARG A 102 -8.54 -12.05 10.65
C ARG A 102 -8.02 -13.38 10.14
N GLY A 103 -6.69 -13.51 10.03
CA GLY A 103 -6.08 -14.63 9.35
C GLY A 103 -6.23 -14.51 7.84
N SER A 104 -5.70 -15.49 7.09
CA SER A 104 -5.77 -15.47 5.63
C SER A 104 -7.19 -15.69 5.14
N VAL A 105 -7.66 -14.81 4.29
CA VAL A 105 -8.95 -14.92 3.60
C VAL A 105 -8.65 -15.39 2.17
N ALA A 106 -9.56 -16.21 1.61
CA ALA A 106 -9.45 -16.64 0.22
C ALA A 106 -9.31 -15.42 -0.68
N GLN A 107 -8.31 -15.45 -1.56
CA GLN A 107 -7.94 -14.29 -2.35
C GLN A 107 -8.56 -14.34 -3.73
N THR A 108 -9.21 -13.25 -4.10
CA THR A 108 -9.68 -13.04 -5.47
C THR A 108 -8.70 -12.11 -6.17
N ARG A 109 -8.26 -12.47 -7.37
CA ARG A 109 -7.39 -11.60 -8.15
C ARG A 109 -8.06 -10.27 -8.42
N ARG A 110 -7.31 -9.19 -8.18
CA ARG A 110 -7.77 -7.82 -8.43
C ARG A 110 -6.72 -7.08 -9.24
N LYS A 111 -7.20 -6.09 -10.00
CA LYS A 111 -6.31 -5.20 -10.73
C LYS A 111 -5.45 -4.41 -9.74
N ARG A 112 -4.15 -4.52 -9.89
CA ARG A 112 -3.18 -3.79 -9.08
C ARG A 112 -2.90 -2.42 -9.69
N PHE A 113 -2.44 -1.50 -8.85
CA PHE A 113 -1.88 -0.24 -9.33
C PHE A 113 -0.63 -0.54 -10.17
N ARG A 114 -0.46 0.20 -11.24
CA ARG A 114 0.74 0.13 -12.07
C ARG A 114 1.61 1.34 -11.77
N ARG A 115 2.89 1.11 -11.51
CA ARG A 115 3.85 2.20 -11.27
C ARG A 115 3.84 3.23 -12.38
N ALA A 116 3.75 2.76 -13.63
CA ALA A 116 3.73 3.65 -14.79
C ALA A 116 2.57 4.66 -14.76
N ASP A 117 1.41 4.25 -14.20
CA ASP A 117 0.24 5.12 -14.08
C ASP A 117 0.42 6.20 -13.01
N TRP A 118 1.38 6.00 -12.09
CA TRP A 118 1.64 6.90 -10.97
C TRP A 118 2.87 7.77 -11.18
N GLN A 119 3.71 7.43 -12.15
CA GLN A 119 4.90 8.22 -12.47
C GLN A 119 4.52 9.40 -13.34
N GLN A 120 5.06 10.57 -12.99
CA GLN A 120 4.89 11.76 -13.81
C GLN A 120 5.67 11.56 -15.10
N ARG A 121 5.00 11.75 -16.24
CA ARG A 121 5.66 11.70 -17.54
C ARG A 121 6.57 12.91 -17.68
N GLN A 122 7.81 12.65 -17.99
CA GLN A 122 8.74 13.70 -18.38
C GLN A 122 8.41 14.13 -19.81
N ALA A 123 8.25 15.43 -19.97
CA ALA A 123 8.01 16.01 -21.28
C ALA A 123 9.26 15.85 -22.17
#